data_f8c9b765b61f1fb411add3606614f312
#
_entry.id   f8c9b765b61f1fb411add3606614f312
#
_cell.length_a   1.000
_cell.length_b   1.000
_cell.length_c   1.000
_cell.angle_alpha   90.00
_cell.angle_beta   90.00
_cell.angle_gamma   90.00
#
_symmetry.space_group_name_H-M   'P 1'
#
loop_
_entity.id
_entity.type
_entity.pdbx_description
1 polymer ?
#
loop_
_entity_poly.entity_id
_entity_poly.type
_entity_poly.pdbx_seq_one_letter_code
_entity_poly.pdbx_strand_id
1 'polypeptide(L)'
;DYPDPFCRRLTEKLAGFLAVPGEYIFFSNGAADVLFKLTLALRPKKALLLAPTFADYEKALRSVGCGIDYYLLQEENNFEPQSDILRQLTPDIDFVVICNPNNPTGKLINKELLTEIIAKCQKLNIKILIDECFMDFVADENAYSMIEKLQSNNNLIILKAFTKTYAMPGLRLGYCLTADMDLLLRLHECGQDWNVSVPAQEAGCAALDETAYVEKAKKLIAKERRYLTAALN
;
A
#
# COMPACT_ATOMS: atom_id res chain seq x y z
N ASP A 1 -5.90 29.88 -4.21
CA ASP A 1 -6.86 29.05 -4.96
C ASP A 1 -7.10 27.73 -4.20
N TYR A 2 -8.28 27.12 -4.43
CA TYR A 2 -8.55 25.77 -3.96
C TYR A 2 -7.64 24.75 -4.64
N PRO A 3 -7.30 23.62 -3.98
CA PRO A 3 -6.57 22.54 -4.63
C PRO A 3 -7.30 21.95 -5.83
N ASP A 4 -6.57 21.39 -6.79
CA ASP A 4 -7.18 20.54 -7.81
C ASP A 4 -7.75 19.27 -7.16
N PRO A 5 -9.08 19.02 -7.21
CA PRO A 5 -9.69 17.87 -6.54
C PRO A 5 -9.23 16.52 -7.10
N PHE A 6 -8.74 16.49 -8.34
CA PHE A 6 -8.27 15.28 -9.02
C PHE A 6 -6.73 15.17 -9.05
N CYS A 7 -6.00 16.14 -8.49
CA CYS A 7 -4.53 16.16 -8.50
C CYS A 7 -3.91 15.93 -9.90
N ARG A 8 -4.54 16.46 -10.97
CA ARG A 8 -4.26 16.10 -12.37
C ARG A 8 -2.78 16.17 -12.74
N ARG A 9 -2.12 17.29 -12.38
CA ARG A 9 -0.69 17.47 -12.65
C ARG A 9 0.18 16.43 -11.95
N LEU A 10 -0.14 16.13 -10.70
CA LEU A 10 0.58 15.09 -9.92
C LEU A 10 0.28 13.69 -10.46
N THR A 11 -0.97 13.42 -10.86
CA THR A 11 -1.39 12.17 -11.49
C THR A 11 -0.61 11.91 -12.77
N GLU A 12 -0.55 12.89 -13.68
CA GLU A 12 0.21 12.78 -14.93
C GLU A 12 1.68 12.46 -14.68
N LYS A 13 2.29 13.18 -13.74
CA LYS A 13 3.70 12.98 -13.40
C LYS A 13 3.97 11.63 -12.76
N LEU A 14 3.13 11.20 -11.81
CA LEU A 14 3.28 9.91 -11.15
C LEU A 14 3.00 8.74 -12.11
N ALA A 15 2.02 8.88 -13.00
CA ALA A 15 1.72 7.90 -14.05
C ALA A 15 2.93 7.66 -14.95
N GLY A 16 3.60 8.72 -15.38
CA GLY A 16 4.85 8.62 -16.15
C GLY A 16 6.00 8.01 -15.34
N PHE A 17 6.13 8.36 -14.05
CA PHE A 17 7.17 7.84 -13.17
C PHE A 17 7.02 6.33 -12.90
N LEU A 18 5.79 5.86 -12.68
CA LEU A 18 5.50 4.44 -12.38
C LEU A 18 5.23 3.60 -13.65
N ALA A 19 5.12 4.23 -14.82
CA ALA A 19 4.69 3.59 -16.07
C ALA A 19 3.33 2.87 -15.95
N VAL A 20 2.36 3.51 -15.27
CA VAL A 20 0.98 3.03 -15.11
C VAL A 20 -0.02 4.00 -15.71
N PRO A 21 -1.23 3.57 -16.13
CA PRO A 21 -2.29 4.50 -16.53
C PRO A 21 -2.65 5.49 -15.42
N GLY A 22 -2.83 6.76 -15.77
CA GLY A 22 -3.18 7.81 -14.81
C GLY A 22 -4.52 7.57 -14.12
N GLU A 23 -5.47 6.98 -14.84
CA GLU A 23 -6.77 6.58 -14.32
C GLU A 23 -6.73 5.51 -13.22
N TYR A 24 -5.59 4.81 -13.02
CA TYR A 24 -5.44 3.85 -11.93
C TYR A 24 -5.05 4.49 -10.60
N ILE A 25 -4.77 5.80 -10.58
CA ILE A 25 -4.20 6.49 -9.43
C ILE A 25 -5.27 7.26 -8.67
N PHE A 26 -5.33 7.05 -7.35
CA PHE A 26 -6.15 7.84 -6.45
C PHE A 26 -5.30 8.42 -5.32
N PHE A 27 -5.23 9.75 -5.23
CA PHE A 27 -4.52 10.48 -4.16
C PHE A 27 -5.41 10.81 -2.97
N SER A 28 -4.81 10.83 -1.77
CA SER A 28 -5.49 11.27 -0.57
C SER A 28 -4.53 11.88 0.46
N ASN A 29 -5.09 12.35 1.57
CA ASN A 29 -4.38 13.05 2.65
C ASN A 29 -3.48 12.10 3.47
N GLY A 30 -2.57 11.40 2.78
CA GLY A 30 -1.70 10.35 3.28
C GLY A 30 -2.29 8.95 3.09
N ALA A 31 -1.43 7.93 3.16
CA ALA A 31 -1.83 6.52 3.00
C ALA A 31 -2.89 6.07 4.04
N ALA A 32 -2.85 6.60 5.25
CA ALA A 32 -3.86 6.31 6.25
C ALA A 32 -5.27 6.77 5.81
N ASP A 33 -5.40 7.95 5.20
CA ASP A 33 -6.68 8.43 4.68
C ASP A 33 -7.15 7.58 3.49
N VAL A 34 -6.24 7.17 2.60
CA VAL A 34 -6.56 6.20 1.53
C VAL A 34 -7.13 4.91 2.12
N LEU A 35 -6.49 4.38 3.19
CA LEU A 35 -6.94 3.16 3.86
C LEU A 35 -8.37 3.28 4.41
N PHE A 36 -8.67 4.37 5.13
CA PHE A 36 -10.02 4.62 5.66
C PHE A 36 -11.05 4.79 4.53
N LYS A 37 -10.71 5.50 3.45
CA LYS A 37 -11.59 5.63 2.28
C LYS A 37 -11.82 4.29 1.57
N LEU A 38 -10.78 3.44 1.44
CA LEU A 38 -10.93 2.10 0.91
C LEU A 38 -11.92 1.27 1.73
N THR A 39 -11.83 1.30 3.06
CA THR A 39 -12.78 0.57 3.91
C THR A 39 -14.21 1.11 3.81
N LEU A 40 -14.38 2.43 3.69
CA LEU A 40 -15.68 3.07 3.46
C LEU A 40 -16.27 2.72 2.09
N ALA A 41 -15.45 2.71 1.04
CA ALA A 41 -15.88 2.38 -0.33
C ALA A 41 -16.20 0.90 -0.50
N LEU A 42 -15.42 0.02 0.12
CA LEU A 42 -15.57 -1.44 0.01
C LEU A 42 -16.63 -1.99 0.97
N ARG A 43 -16.71 -1.44 2.20
CA ARG A 43 -17.56 -1.92 3.30
C ARG A 43 -17.48 -3.43 3.50
N PRO A 44 -16.26 -3.99 3.66
CA PRO A 44 -16.11 -5.42 3.80
C PRO A 44 -16.81 -5.91 5.07
N LYS A 45 -17.44 -7.09 5.00
CA LYS A 45 -18.07 -7.73 6.16
C LYS A 45 -17.03 -8.51 6.96
N LYS A 46 -16.08 -9.12 6.27
CA LYS A 46 -15.02 -9.92 6.87
C LYS A 46 -13.69 -9.73 6.17
N ALA A 47 -12.63 -9.46 6.92
CA ALA A 47 -11.29 -9.27 6.41
C ALA A 47 -10.29 -10.24 7.04
N LEU A 48 -9.22 -10.55 6.31
CA LEU A 48 -8.05 -11.27 6.81
C LEU A 48 -6.88 -10.29 6.93
N LEU A 49 -6.28 -10.21 8.12
CA LEU A 49 -5.06 -9.47 8.42
C LEU A 49 -3.94 -10.43 8.83
N LEU A 50 -2.71 -10.11 8.48
CA LEU A 50 -1.53 -10.72 9.12
C LEU A 50 -1.31 -10.05 10.48
N ALA A 51 -0.79 -10.80 11.47
CA ALA A 51 -0.44 -10.25 12.77
C ALA A 51 0.89 -10.86 13.29
N PRO A 52 1.83 -10.03 13.78
CA PRO A 52 1.73 -8.58 13.94
C PRO A 52 1.82 -7.81 12.62
N THR A 53 1.06 -6.69 12.52
CA THR A 53 1.13 -5.74 11.39
C THR A 53 0.76 -4.33 11.84
N PHE A 54 0.68 -3.37 10.93
CA PHE A 54 0.38 -1.98 11.24
C PHE A 54 -1.07 -1.81 11.76
N ALA A 55 -1.20 -1.19 12.94
CA ALA A 55 -2.46 -1.17 13.69
C ALA A 55 -3.62 -0.40 13.00
N ASP A 56 -3.31 0.53 12.10
CA ASP A 56 -4.37 1.32 11.46
C ASP A 56 -5.21 0.50 10.47
N TYR A 57 -4.74 -0.67 9.98
CA TYR A 57 -5.58 -1.58 9.20
C TYR A 57 -6.78 -2.06 10.01
N GLU A 58 -6.53 -2.53 11.24
CA GLU A 58 -7.58 -2.96 12.15
C GLU A 58 -8.54 -1.81 12.49
N LYS A 59 -8.00 -0.61 12.79
CA LYS A 59 -8.83 0.57 13.10
C LYS A 59 -9.75 0.93 11.94
N ALA A 60 -9.22 0.96 10.70
CA ALA A 60 -10.00 1.29 9.51
C ALA A 60 -11.13 0.25 9.28
N LEU A 61 -10.83 -1.04 9.39
CA LEU A 61 -11.81 -2.11 9.25
C LEU A 61 -12.89 -2.06 10.33
N ARG A 62 -12.49 -1.87 11.59
CA ARG A 62 -13.44 -1.75 12.70
C ARG A 62 -14.35 -0.53 12.59
N SER A 63 -13.87 0.57 11.97
CA SER A 63 -14.68 1.78 11.79
C SER A 63 -15.93 1.58 10.91
N VAL A 64 -15.92 0.54 10.08
CA VAL A 64 -17.05 0.15 9.23
C VAL A 64 -17.77 -1.11 9.71
N GLY A 65 -17.43 -1.61 10.91
CA GLY A 65 -18.07 -2.80 11.50
C GLY A 65 -17.59 -4.13 10.89
N CYS A 66 -16.44 -4.15 10.23
CA CYS A 66 -15.88 -5.36 9.62
C CYS A 66 -15.42 -6.37 10.67
N GLY A 67 -15.78 -7.64 10.52
CA GLY A 67 -15.17 -8.76 11.25
C GLY A 67 -13.76 -9.03 10.75
N ILE A 68 -12.85 -9.42 11.65
CA ILE A 68 -11.44 -9.59 11.30
C ILE A 68 -10.96 -10.95 11.77
N ASP A 69 -10.48 -11.75 10.82
CA ASP A 69 -9.65 -12.94 11.08
C ASP A 69 -8.17 -12.57 11.00
N TYR A 70 -7.33 -13.29 11.74
CA TYR A 70 -5.90 -13.04 11.78
C TYR A 70 -5.11 -14.27 11.36
N TYR A 71 -4.17 -14.07 10.43
CA TYR A 71 -3.08 -15.01 10.19
C TYR A 71 -1.90 -14.62 11.07
N LEU A 72 -1.58 -15.46 12.07
CA LEU A 72 -0.51 -15.18 13.02
C LEU A 72 0.85 -15.53 12.43
N LEU A 73 1.69 -14.51 12.26
CA LEU A 73 3.08 -14.70 11.88
C LEU A 73 3.87 -15.29 13.06
N GLN A 74 4.60 -16.35 12.82
CA GLN A 74 5.30 -17.10 13.85
C GLN A 74 6.80 -16.75 13.86
N GLU A 75 7.39 -16.69 15.06
CA GLU A 75 8.82 -16.44 15.23
C GLU A 75 9.67 -17.55 14.58
N GLU A 76 9.23 -18.79 14.68
CA GLU A 76 9.88 -19.98 14.09
C GLU A 76 10.01 -19.87 12.57
N ASN A 77 9.11 -19.13 11.93
CA ASN A 77 9.12 -18.80 10.51
C ASN A 77 9.70 -17.40 10.23
N ASN A 78 10.43 -16.84 11.20
CA ASN A 78 11.06 -15.52 11.06
C ASN A 78 10.02 -14.40 10.75
N PHE A 79 8.79 -14.56 11.26
CA PHE A 79 7.64 -13.68 10.99
C PHE A 79 7.31 -13.52 9.49
N GLU A 80 7.59 -14.51 8.69
CA GLU A 80 7.22 -14.58 7.28
C GLU A 80 6.00 -15.50 7.11
N PRO A 81 4.96 -15.10 6.32
CA PRO A 81 3.83 -15.97 6.07
C PRO A 81 4.26 -17.20 5.27
N GLN A 82 3.64 -18.33 5.57
CA GLN A 82 3.87 -19.59 4.89
C GLN A 82 2.72 -19.92 3.93
N SER A 83 2.86 -20.95 3.10
CA SER A 83 1.84 -21.34 2.10
C SER A 83 0.50 -21.75 2.71
N ASP A 84 0.45 -22.04 4.01
CA ASP A 84 -0.79 -22.36 4.73
C ASP A 84 -1.75 -21.16 4.85
N ILE A 85 -1.27 -19.91 4.71
CA ILE A 85 -2.14 -18.72 4.60
C ILE A 85 -3.18 -18.88 3.48
N LEU A 86 -2.83 -19.60 2.42
CA LEU A 86 -3.77 -19.87 1.34
C LEU A 86 -5.03 -20.59 1.83
N ARG A 87 -4.96 -21.41 2.88
CA ARG A 87 -6.12 -22.12 3.43
C ARG A 87 -7.11 -21.19 4.16
N GLN A 88 -6.64 -20.04 4.62
CA GLN A 88 -7.48 -19.03 5.26
C GLN A 88 -8.21 -18.11 4.27
N LEU A 89 -7.81 -18.13 2.99
CA LEU A 89 -8.53 -17.43 1.93
C LEU A 89 -9.74 -18.26 1.52
N THR A 90 -10.87 -17.96 2.14
CA THR A 90 -12.17 -18.65 1.99
C THR A 90 -13.23 -17.70 1.40
N PRO A 91 -14.32 -18.22 0.79
CA PRO A 91 -15.31 -17.37 0.11
C PRO A 91 -16.08 -16.39 1.01
N ASP A 92 -15.96 -16.50 2.33
CA ASP A 92 -16.56 -15.59 3.32
C ASP A 92 -15.64 -14.39 3.66
N ILE A 93 -14.41 -14.38 3.17
CA ILE A 93 -13.51 -13.22 3.26
C ILE A 93 -13.80 -12.27 2.08
N ASP A 94 -14.06 -11.01 2.39
CA ASP A 94 -14.27 -9.95 1.40
C ASP A 94 -13.00 -9.17 1.07
N PHE A 95 -12.10 -9.05 2.06
CA PHE A 95 -10.94 -8.19 1.96
C PHE A 95 -9.71 -8.78 2.66
N VAL A 96 -8.56 -8.69 2.02
CA VAL A 96 -7.26 -9.07 2.58
C VAL A 96 -6.36 -7.86 2.60
N VAL A 97 -5.64 -7.63 3.71
CA VAL A 97 -4.65 -6.55 3.80
C VAL A 97 -3.30 -7.14 4.17
N ILE A 98 -2.30 -6.85 3.35
CA ILE A 98 -0.92 -7.31 3.50
C ILE A 98 0.01 -6.10 3.45
N CYS A 99 0.87 -5.96 4.45
CA CYS A 99 1.96 -4.97 4.47
C CYS A 99 3.24 -5.63 3.95
N ASN A 100 3.84 -5.08 2.89
CA ASN A 100 5.03 -5.65 2.26
C ASN A 100 5.98 -4.56 1.74
N PRO A 101 7.10 -4.28 2.40
CA PRO A 101 7.62 -4.90 3.65
C PRO A 101 6.72 -4.69 4.86
N ASN A 102 6.60 -5.70 5.72
CA ASN A 102 5.71 -5.63 6.88
C ASN A 102 6.24 -4.69 7.97
N ASN A 103 5.37 -3.89 8.52
CA ASN A 103 5.60 -3.11 9.73
C ASN A 103 4.83 -3.78 10.89
N PRO A 104 5.50 -4.27 11.99
CA PRO A 104 6.83 -3.85 12.44
C PRO A 104 7.97 -4.81 12.09
N THR A 105 7.74 -5.97 11.48
CA THR A 105 8.75 -7.03 11.36
C THR A 105 9.86 -6.73 10.36
N GLY A 106 9.62 -5.79 9.42
CA GLY A 106 10.55 -5.47 8.33
C GLY A 106 10.71 -6.58 7.29
N LYS A 107 9.91 -7.64 7.36
CA LYS A 107 10.01 -8.80 6.49
C LYS A 107 9.31 -8.57 5.16
N LEU A 108 9.88 -9.14 4.11
CA LEU A 108 9.31 -9.23 2.77
C LEU A 108 8.64 -10.59 2.61
N ILE A 109 7.54 -10.61 1.90
CA ILE A 109 6.90 -11.85 1.48
C ILE A 109 7.55 -12.31 0.18
N ASN A 110 7.83 -13.62 0.08
CA ASN A 110 8.31 -14.23 -1.16
C ASN A 110 7.34 -13.91 -2.32
N LYS A 111 7.87 -13.50 -3.48
CA LYS A 111 7.07 -13.02 -4.62
C LYS A 111 6.15 -14.10 -5.18
N GLU A 112 6.62 -15.36 -5.19
CA GLU A 112 5.85 -16.50 -5.66
C GLU A 112 4.62 -16.72 -4.76
N LEU A 113 4.80 -16.76 -3.44
CA LEU A 113 3.70 -16.89 -2.47
C LEU A 113 2.72 -15.71 -2.59
N LEU A 114 3.22 -14.47 -2.70
CA LEU A 114 2.37 -13.29 -2.84
C LEU A 114 1.56 -13.34 -4.15
N THR A 115 2.17 -13.84 -5.22
CA THR A 115 1.48 -14.07 -6.51
C THR A 115 0.37 -15.11 -6.37
N GLU A 116 0.61 -16.21 -5.65
CA GLU A 116 -0.40 -17.25 -5.38
C GLU A 116 -1.56 -16.70 -4.53
N ILE A 117 -1.27 -15.87 -3.51
CA ILE A 117 -2.28 -15.19 -2.69
C ILE A 117 -3.16 -14.31 -3.58
N ILE A 118 -2.55 -13.45 -4.40
CA ILE A 118 -3.25 -12.55 -5.32
C ILE A 118 -4.14 -13.34 -6.31
N ALA A 119 -3.60 -14.40 -6.90
CA ALA A 119 -4.35 -15.26 -7.84
C ALA A 119 -5.54 -15.95 -7.15
N LYS A 120 -5.36 -16.41 -5.90
CA LYS A 120 -6.46 -17.00 -5.13
C LYS A 120 -7.51 -15.96 -4.75
N CYS A 121 -7.12 -14.76 -4.34
CA CYS A 121 -8.04 -13.66 -4.10
C CYS A 121 -8.86 -13.33 -5.35
N GLN A 122 -8.22 -13.25 -6.52
CA GLN A 122 -8.90 -13.01 -7.78
C GLN A 122 -9.93 -14.13 -8.10
N LYS A 123 -9.55 -15.39 -7.94
CA LYS A 123 -10.43 -16.54 -8.16
C LYS A 123 -11.66 -16.54 -7.25
N LEU A 124 -11.51 -16.09 -6.01
CA LEU A 124 -12.58 -16.04 -5.01
C LEU A 124 -13.31 -14.68 -4.97
N ASN A 125 -12.95 -13.75 -5.88
CA ASN A 125 -13.46 -12.38 -5.91
C ASN A 125 -13.24 -11.60 -4.59
N ILE A 126 -12.13 -11.86 -3.91
CA ILE A 126 -11.68 -11.15 -2.70
C ILE A 126 -10.86 -9.94 -3.12
N LYS A 127 -11.16 -8.75 -2.60
CA LYS A 127 -10.28 -7.58 -2.78
C LYS A 127 -9.02 -7.75 -1.93
N ILE A 128 -7.86 -7.38 -2.48
CA ILE A 128 -6.59 -7.46 -1.77
C ILE A 128 -5.83 -6.14 -1.84
N LEU A 129 -5.47 -5.62 -0.68
CA LEU A 129 -4.59 -4.46 -0.52
C LEU A 129 -3.19 -4.94 -0.17
N ILE A 130 -2.21 -4.55 -1.00
CA ILE A 130 -0.79 -4.68 -0.67
C ILE A 130 -0.26 -3.29 -0.33
N ASP A 131 0.13 -3.10 0.93
CA ASP A 131 0.75 -1.85 1.37
C ASP A 131 2.24 -1.87 1.09
N GLU A 132 2.66 -1.13 0.06
CA GLU A 132 4.04 -0.96 -0.37
C GLU A 132 4.66 0.36 0.09
N CYS A 133 4.16 0.99 1.17
CA CYS A 133 4.69 2.28 1.66
C CYS A 133 6.18 2.27 2.03
N PHE A 134 6.76 1.10 2.28
CA PHE A 134 8.18 0.91 2.57
C PHE A 134 8.95 0.23 1.43
N MET A 135 8.30 -0.08 0.31
CA MET A 135 8.91 -0.83 -0.80
C MET A 135 10.09 -0.07 -1.43
N ASP A 136 10.01 1.25 -1.51
CA ASP A 136 11.07 2.09 -2.07
C ASP A 136 12.41 1.99 -1.31
N PHE A 137 12.43 1.44 -0.10
CA PHE A 137 13.64 1.17 0.69
C PHE A 137 14.25 -0.23 0.45
N VAL A 138 13.58 -1.05 -0.33
CA VAL A 138 14.10 -2.36 -0.74
C VAL A 138 15.12 -2.18 -1.85
N ALA A 139 16.25 -2.90 -1.77
CA ALA A 139 17.34 -2.73 -2.73
C ALA A 139 16.93 -3.08 -4.17
N ASP A 140 16.15 -4.15 -4.33
CA ASP A 140 15.53 -4.56 -5.59
C ASP A 140 14.01 -4.56 -5.41
N GLU A 141 13.42 -3.37 -5.48
CA GLU A 141 11.97 -3.20 -5.32
C GLU A 141 11.17 -3.93 -6.41
N ASN A 142 11.68 -4.00 -7.63
CA ASN A 142 11.02 -4.67 -8.74
C ASN A 142 10.89 -6.18 -8.53
N ALA A 143 11.79 -6.78 -7.76
CA ALA A 143 11.69 -8.20 -7.40
C ALA A 143 10.52 -8.50 -6.44
N TYR A 144 9.94 -7.48 -5.78
CA TYR A 144 8.92 -7.67 -4.74
C TYR A 144 7.64 -6.88 -4.96
N SER A 145 7.68 -5.76 -5.70
CA SER A 145 6.48 -4.95 -5.99
C SER A 145 5.49 -5.71 -6.88
N MET A 146 4.21 -5.50 -6.61
CA MET A 146 3.10 -6.12 -7.35
C MET A 146 2.42 -5.15 -8.33
N ILE A 147 2.98 -3.97 -8.58
CA ILE A 147 2.43 -2.97 -9.51
C ILE A 147 2.22 -3.57 -10.91
N GLU A 148 3.13 -4.43 -11.38
CA GLU A 148 3.03 -5.11 -12.69
C GLU A 148 1.77 -5.99 -12.84
N LYS A 149 1.16 -6.43 -11.73
CA LYS A 149 -0.04 -7.27 -11.73
C LYS A 149 -1.36 -6.48 -11.85
N LEU A 150 -1.32 -5.15 -11.72
CA LEU A 150 -2.54 -4.31 -11.71
C LEU A 150 -3.38 -4.47 -12.96
N GLN A 151 -2.77 -4.43 -14.17
CA GLN A 151 -3.52 -4.52 -15.42
C GLN A 151 -4.30 -5.83 -15.58
N SER A 152 -3.84 -6.90 -14.97
CA SER A 152 -4.46 -8.23 -15.09
C SER A 152 -5.37 -8.59 -13.92
N ASN A 153 -5.51 -7.71 -12.91
CA ASN A 153 -6.23 -8.05 -11.68
C ASN A 153 -6.97 -6.85 -11.07
N ASN A 154 -8.27 -6.75 -11.32
CA ASN A 154 -9.15 -5.72 -10.77
C ASN A 154 -9.41 -5.87 -9.26
N ASN A 155 -8.97 -6.96 -8.63
CA ASN A 155 -9.10 -7.13 -7.18
C ASN A 155 -7.88 -6.60 -6.41
N LEU A 156 -6.78 -6.31 -7.13
CA LEU A 156 -5.54 -5.84 -6.53
C LEU A 156 -5.56 -4.32 -6.32
N ILE A 157 -5.15 -3.91 -5.13
CA ILE A 157 -4.95 -2.52 -4.74
C ILE A 157 -3.54 -2.42 -4.17
N ILE A 158 -2.74 -1.47 -4.65
CA ILE A 158 -1.41 -1.16 -4.10
C ILE A 158 -1.49 0.17 -3.36
N LEU A 159 -1.08 0.22 -2.10
CA LEU A 159 -1.02 1.44 -1.30
C LEU A 159 0.42 1.93 -1.23
N LYS A 160 0.62 3.21 -1.47
CA LYS A 160 1.95 3.86 -1.38
C LYS A 160 1.85 5.24 -0.74
N ALA A 161 3.00 5.77 -0.29
CA ALA A 161 3.06 7.07 0.37
C ALA A 161 4.34 7.82 0.04
N PHE A 162 4.23 9.12 -0.11
CA PHE A 162 5.39 10.03 -0.19
C PHE A 162 6.05 10.29 1.18
N THR A 163 5.32 10.00 2.26
CA THR A 163 5.70 10.39 3.64
C THR A 163 7.01 9.77 4.10
N LYS A 164 7.34 8.57 3.64
CA LYS A 164 8.53 7.82 4.07
C LYS A 164 9.71 8.13 3.15
N THR A 165 9.58 7.80 1.89
CA THR A 165 10.63 7.90 0.86
C THR A 165 11.16 9.32 0.72
N TYR A 166 10.28 10.32 0.71
CA TYR A 166 10.66 11.72 0.52
C TYR A 166 10.70 12.53 1.83
N ALA A 167 10.65 11.87 3.01
CA ALA A 167 10.75 12.48 4.32
C ALA A 167 9.79 13.67 4.56
N MET A 168 8.57 13.60 4.02
CA MET A 168 7.58 14.68 4.15
C MET A 168 6.27 14.24 4.85
N PRO A 169 6.36 13.68 6.08
CA PRO A 169 5.17 13.15 6.76
C PRO A 169 4.15 14.24 7.12
N GLY A 170 4.59 15.47 7.34
CA GLY A 170 3.71 16.59 7.69
C GLY A 170 2.82 17.10 6.56
N LEU A 171 3.21 16.88 5.29
CA LEU A 171 2.44 17.30 4.12
C LEU A 171 1.24 16.38 3.82
N ARG A 172 1.23 15.17 4.36
CA ARG A 172 0.13 14.22 4.25
C ARG A 172 -0.22 13.87 2.78
N LEU A 173 0.69 13.20 2.07
CA LEU A 173 0.46 12.76 0.70
C LEU A 173 0.63 11.24 0.59
N GLY A 174 -0.41 10.56 0.13
CA GLY A 174 -0.43 9.13 -0.16
C GLY A 174 -1.36 8.83 -1.32
N TYR A 175 -1.25 7.62 -1.86
CA TYR A 175 -2.06 7.21 -2.98
C TYR A 175 -2.27 5.70 -3.01
N CYS A 176 -3.29 5.25 -3.72
CA CYS A 176 -3.40 3.87 -4.13
C CYS A 176 -3.46 3.75 -5.65
N LEU A 177 -3.15 2.54 -6.10
CA LEU A 177 -3.21 2.13 -7.49
C LEU A 177 -4.16 0.93 -7.59
N THR A 178 -5.08 0.96 -8.54
CA THR A 178 -5.94 -0.19 -8.87
C THR A 178 -6.48 -0.06 -10.29
N ALA A 179 -6.75 -1.18 -10.94
CA ALA A 179 -7.43 -1.22 -12.23
C ALA A 179 -8.96 -1.30 -12.08
N ASP A 180 -9.50 -1.33 -10.85
CA ASP A 180 -10.94 -1.32 -10.57
C ASP A 180 -11.51 0.10 -10.68
N MET A 181 -12.02 0.43 -11.85
CA MET A 181 -12.58 1.77 -12.13
C MET A 181 -13.81 2.09 -11.28
N ASP A 182 -14.63 1.08 -10.94
CA ASP A 182 -15.79 1.27 -10.07
C ASP A 182 -15.38 1.58 -8.63
N LEU A 183 -14.29 0.97 -8.16
CA LEU A 183 -13.71 1.29 -6.85
C LEU A 183 -13.14 2.72 -6.84
N LEU A 184 -12.42 3.12 -7.88
CA LEU A 184 -11.88 4.49 -8.01
C LEU A 184 -12.99 5.54 -7.98
N LEU A 185 -14.10 5.30 -8.69
CA LEU A 185 -15.26 6.19 -8.63
C LEU A 185 -15.81 6.32 -7.20
N ARG A 186 -16.03 5.19 -6.51
CA ARG A 186 -16.50 5.18 -5.11
C ARG A 186 -15.51 5.87 -4.16
N LEU A 187 -14.20 5.77 -4.39
CA LEU A 187 -13.20 6.45 -3.58
C LEU A 187 -13.31 7.98 -3.72
N HIS A 188 -13.60 8.49 -4.91
CA HIS A 188 -13.88 9.91 -5.10
C HIS A 188 -15.16 10.37 -4.40
N GLU A 189 -16.19 9.52 -4.37
CA GLU A 189 -17.46 9.79 -3.70
C GLU A 189 -17.39 9.70 -2.16
N CYS A 190 -16.42 8.96 -1.62
CA CYS A 190 -16.29 8.70 -0.18
C CYS A 190 -15.64 9.83 0.64
N GLY A 191 -15.52 11.04 0.12
CA GLY A 191 -14.83 12.09 0.86
C GLY A 191 -15.11 13.50 0.37
N GLN A 192 -14.30 14.43 0.84
CA GLN A 192 -14.35 15.82 0.39
C GLN A 192 -13.49 16.01 -0.86
N ASP A 193 -13.89 16.95 -1.74
CA ASP A 193 -13.22 17.17 -3.01
C ASP A 193 -11.78 17.70 -2.87
N TRP A 194 -11.51 18.57 -1.91
CA TRP A 194 -10.21 19.23 -1.74
C TRP A 194 -9.34 18.52 -0.68
N ASN A 195 -9.29 17.23 -0.74
CA ASN A 195 -8.65 16.39 0.29
C ASN A 195 -7.13 16.52 0.30
N VAL A 196 -6.49 16.76 -0.85
CA VAL A 196 -5.04 16.93 -0.97
C VAL A 196 -4.71 18.41 -1.14
N SER A 197 -4.00 18.98 -0.17
CA SER A 197 -3.67 20.41 -0.17
C SER A 197 -2.77 20.83 -1.34
N VAL A 198 -2.83 22.09 -1.76
CA VAL A 198 -1.92 22.64 -2.80
C VAL A 198 -0.45 22.38 -2.46
N PRO A 199 0.04 22.67 -1.23
CA PRO A 199 1.43 22.36 -0.88
C PRO A 199 1.79 20.88 -1.02
N ALA A 200 0.87 19.95 -0.72
CA ALA A 200 1.11 18.52 -0.86
C ALA A 200 1.21 18.12 -2.34
N GLN A 201 0.33 18.65 -3.20
CA GLN A 201 0.36 18.37 -4.64
C GLN A 201 1.66 18.89 -5.28
N GLU A 202 2.06 20.13 -4.98
CA GLU A 202 3.29 20.73 -5.50
C GLU A 202 4.55 20.01 -4.99
N ALA A 203 4.59 19.68 -3.69
CA ALA A 203 5.71 18.93 -3.12
C ALA A 203 5.79 17.52 -3.71
N GLY A 204 4.64 16.86 -3.96
CA GLY A 204 4.60 15.57 -4.64
C GLY A 204 5.20 15.63 -6.05
N CYS A 205 4.83 16.67 -6.82
CA CYS A 205 5.41 16.89 -8.14
C CYS A 205 6.93 17.12 -8.07
N ALA A 206 7.41 17.95 -7.14
CA ALA A 206 8.84 18.19 -6.97
C ALA A 206 9.60 16.95 -6.52
N ALA A 207 9.03 16.20 -5.58
CA ALA A 207 9.65 14.98 -5.02
C ALA A 207 9.95 13.91 -6.07
N LEU A 208 9.10 13.75 -7.08
CA LEU A 208 9.31 12.78 -8.16
C LEU A 208 10.54 13.08 -9.04
N ASP A 209 11.08 14.29 -9.02
CA ASP A 209 12.32 14.65 -9.70
C ASP A 209 13.57 14.35 -8.86
N GLU A 210 13.40 14.13 -7.54
CA GLU A 210 14.50 13.97 -6.57
C GLU A 210 15.04 12.53 -6.50
N THR A 211 15.30 11.90 -7.63
CA THR A 211 15.82 10.52 -7.72
C THR A 211 17.16 10.35 -7.01
N ALA A 212 18.04 11.36 -7.09
CA ALA A 212 19.33 11.34 -6.40
C ALA A 212 19.18 11.32 -4.86
N TYR A 213 18.16 12.00 -4.33
CA TYR A 213 17.83 11.96 -2.91
C TYR A 213 17.42 10.55 -2.48
N VAL A 214 16.53 9.92 -3.23
CA VAL A 214 16.05 8.54 -2.94
C VAL A 214 17.21 7.55 -2.94
N GLU A 215 18.09 7.60 -3.93
CA GLU A 215 19.28 6.75 -4.00
C GLU A 215 20.25 6.97 -2.82
N LYS A 216 20.43 8.22 -2.40
CA LYS A 216 21.24 8.55 -1.21
C LYS A 216 20.60 8.00 0.07
N ALA A 217 19.28 8.10 0.21
CA ALA A 217 18.52 7.56 1.34
C ALA A 217 18.64 6.02 1.38
N LYS A 218 18.46 5.32 0.26
CA LYS A 218 18.64 3.85 0.15
C LYS A 218 20.04 3.43 0.61
N LYS A 219 21.10 4.11 0.16
CA LYS A 219 22.48 3.81 0.56
C LYS A 219 22.71 4.04 2.06
N LEU A 220 22.19 5.14 2.61
CA LEU A 220 22.29 5.42 4.04
C LEU A 220 21.59 4.34 4.87
N ILE A 221 20.35 4.00 4.53
CA ILE A 221 19.56 2.97 5.22
C ILE A 221 20.28 1.61 5.18
N ALA A 222 20.83 1.22 4.03
CA ALA A 222 21.57 -0.03 3.91
C ALA A 222 22.83 -0.06 4.78
N LYS A 223 23.53 1.08 4.94
CA LYS A 223 24.68 1.24 5.82
C LYS A 223 24.27 1.14 7.31
N GLU A 224 23.27 1.93 7.71
CA GLU A 224 22.83 2.01 9.10
C GLU A 224 22.17 0.69 9.57
N ARG A 225 21.45 0.00 8.68
CA ARG A 225 20.92 -1.34 8.99
C ARG A 225 22.04 -2.32 9.36
N ARG A 226 23.13 -2.35 8.59
CA ARG A 226 24.28 -3.23 8.91
C ARG A 226 24.90 -2.88 10.23
N TYR A 227 25.08 -1.59 10.51
CA TYR A 227 25.59 -1.11 11.79
C TYR A 227 24.71 -1.52 12.96
N LEU A 228 23.40 -1.25 12.88
CA LEU A 228 22.45 -1.59 13.95
C LEU A 228 22.37 -3.11 14.17
N THR A 229 22.33 -3.92 13.11
CA THR A 229 22.32 -5.38 13.24
C THR A 229 23.56 -5.88 13.97
N ALA A 230 24.74 -5.35 13.64
CA ALA A 230 25.98 -5.73 14.32
C ALA A 230 26.08 -5.23 15.77
N ALA A 231 25.44 -4.11 16.10
CA ALA A 231 25.48 -3.54 17.46
C ALA A 231 24.44 -4.18 18.41
N LEU A 232 23.37 -4.80 17.88
CA LEU A 232 22.30 -5.40 18.68
C LEU A 232 22.46 -6.93 18.85
N ASN A 233 23.33 -7.58 18.07
CA ASN A 233 23.73 -8.99 18.19
C ASN A 233 25.05 -9.11 18.95
#